data_a8ee680ac4b18152fe9ab46da68261d3
#
_entry.id   a8ee680ac4b18152fe9ab46da68261d3
#
_cell.length_a   1.000
_cell.length_b   1.000
_cell.length_c   1.000
_cell.angle_alpha   90.00
_cell.angle_beta   90.00
_cell.angle_gamma   90.00
#
_symmetry.space_group_name_H-M   'P 1'
#
loop_
_entity.id
_entity.type
_entity.pdbx_description
1 polymer ?
#
loop_
_entity_poly.entity_id
_entity_poly.type
_entity_poly.pdbx_seq_one_letter_code
_entity_poly.pdbx_strand_id
1 'polypeptide(L)'
;MTNSKRPVYVITGFLGSGKTTLLNHLVSHVEMKDTAVIINEFGEVGIDHMLVKSSFEDVVLLKNGCLCCTIRGDLLDTLETLAIREEQGEIPSFSRVVIETTGLADPAPILQTLMIDPIITERYVLNSIVTTIDSVNGLAQL
;
A
#
# COMPACT_ATOMS: atom_id res chain seq x y z
N MET A 1 1.93 -27.28 -0.07
CA MET A 1 1.48 -25.89 0.07
C MET A 1 2.67 -24.96 0.12
N THR A 2 2.78 -24.15 -0.89
CA THR A 2 3.90 -23.21 -0.95
C THR A 2 3.57 -22.01 -0.05
N ASN A 3 4.34 -21.83 1.01
CA ASN A 3 4.28 -20.63 1.82
C ASN A 3 5.03 -19.49 1.12
N SER A 4 4.56 -19.15 -0.10
CA SER A 4 5.18 -18.03 -0.79
C SER A 4 4.80 -16.73 -0.09
N LYS A 5 5.82 -15.95 0.22
CA LYS A 5 5.62 -14.64 0.85
C LYS A 5 5.05 -13.65 -0.17
N ARG A 6 4.22 -12.76 0.32
CA ARG A 6 3.64 -11.73 -0.53
C ARG A 6 4.64 -10.63 -0.81
N PRO A 7 4.84 -10.25 -2.07
CA PRO A 7 5.74 -9.15 -2.40
C PRO A 7 5.15 -7.82 -1.93
N VAL A 8 6.02 -6.97 -1.40
CA VAL A 8 5.67 -5.62 -0.95
C VAL A 8 6.43 -4.62 -1.82
N TYR A 9 5.71 -3.64 -2.34
CA TYR A 9 6.25 -2.55 -3.13
C TYR A 9 6.05 -1.26 -2.35
N VAL A 10 7.12 -0.49 -2.16
CA VAL A 10 7.06 0.77 -1.42
C VAL A 10 7.16 1.93 -2.40
N ILE A 11 6.19 2.84 -2.33
CA ILE A 11 6.19 4.06 -3.13
C ILE A 11 6.57 5.21 -2.20
N THR A 12 7.65 5.91 -2.55
CA THR A 12 8.15 7.05 -1.79
C THR A 12 8.37 8.24 -2.72
N GLY A 13 8.62 9.41 -2.16
CA GLY A 13 8.84 10.62 -2.91
C GLY A 13 8.42 11.83 -2.11
N PHE A 14 8.91 13.01 -2.51
CA PHE A 14 8.55 14.25 -1.85
C PHE A 14 7.12 14.67 -2.17
N LEU A 15 6.56 15.51 -1.32
CA LEU A 15 5.26 16.10 -1.56
C LEU A 15 5.29 16.84 -2.91
N GLY A 16 4.25 16.64 -3.74
CA GLY A 16 4.20 17.26 -5.06
C GLY A 16 4.98 16.54 -6.15
N SER A 17 5.59 15.39 -5.84
CA SER A 17 6.38 14.64 -6.83
C SER A 17 5.54 13.77 -7.78
N GLY A 18 4.22 13.80 -7.66
CA GLY A 18 3.33 12.98 -8.48
C GLY A 18 2.95 11.65 -7.84
N LYS A 19 3.29 11.44 -6.58
CA LYS A 19 3.01 10.21 -5.86
C LYS A 19 1.51 9.92 -5.76
N THR A 20 0.71 10.95 -5.42
CA THR A 20 -0.74 10.83 -5.34
C THR A 20 -1.37 10.52 -6.71
N THR A 21 -0.86 11.15 -7.77
CA THR A 21 -1.29 10.90 -9.14
C THR A 21 -1.02 9.45 -9.53
N LEU A 22 0.16 8.95 -9.21
CA LEU A 22 0.52 7.55 -9.46
C LEU A 22 -0.42 6.60 -8.74
N LEU A 23 -0.70 6.87 -7.46
CA LEU A 23 -1.61 6.04 -6.66
C LEU A 23 -3.02 6.03 -7.23
N ASN A 24 -3.53 7.19 -7.66
CA ASN A 24 -4.85 7.27 -8.29
C ASN A 24 -4.95 6.40 -9.54
N HIS A 25 -3.90 6.38 -10.35
CA HIS A 25 -3.85 5.51 -11.53
C HIS A 25 -3.80 4.04 -11.13
N LEU A 26 -2.99 3.70 -10.15
CA LEU A 26 -2.85 2.32 -9.69
C LEU A 26 -4.17 1.77 -9.15
N VAL A 27 -4.81 2.50 -8.25
CA VAL A 27 -6.02 1.98 -7.59
C VAL A 27 -7.22 1.82 -8.53
N SER A 28 -7.17 2.45 -9.72
CA SER A 28 -8.23 2.30 -10.72
C SER A 28 -7.87 1.33 -11.84
N HIS A 29 -6.65 0.80 -11.87
CA HIS A 29 -6.20 -0.08 -12.95
C HIS A 29 -6.70 -1.52 -12.73
N VAL A 30 -7.12 -2.17 -13.81
CA VAL A 30 -7.66 -3.54 -13.74
C VAL A 30 -6.62 -4.56 -13.28
N GLU A 31 -5.35 -4.32 -13.51
CA GLU A 31 -4.27 -5.23 -13.09
C GLU A 31 -3.97 -5.15 -11.59
N MET A 32 -4.57 -4.22 -10.87
CA MET A 32 -4.45 -4.11 -9.43
C MET A 32 -5.41 -5.03 -8.66
N LYS A 33 -6.10 -5.89 -9.37
CA LYS A 33 -6.88 -6.95 -8.76
C LYS A 33 -5.99 -7.76 -7.82
N ASP A 34 -6.53 -8.15 -6.69
CA ASP A 34 -5.83 -8.93 -5.66
C ASP A 34 -4.61 -8.18 -5.04
N THR A 35 -4.63 -6.85 -5.10
CA THR A 35 -3.59 -6.02 -4.50
C THR A 35 -4.15 -5.25 -3.32
N ALA A 36 -3.42 -5.22 -2.21
CA ALA A 36 -3.73 -4.36 -1.08
C ALA A 36 -2.83 -3.12 -1.14
N VAL A 37 -3.43 -1.95 -1.23
CA VAL A 37 -2.70 -0.67 -1.26
C VAL A 37 -2.88 0.02 0.09
N ILE A 38 -1.79 0.24 0.79
CA ILE A 38 -1.80 0.90 2.10
C ILE A 38 -1.41 2.36 1.92
N ILE A 39 -2.33 3.25 2.30
CA ILE A 39 -2.16 4.69 2.18
C ILE A 39 -2.41 5.36 3.53
N ASN A 40 -1.97 6.59 3.71
CA ASN A 40 -2.17 7.31 4.96
C ASN A 40 -3.63 7.69 5.15
N GLU A 41 -4.28 8.16 4.10
CA GLU A 41 -5.64 8.64 4.18
C GLU A 41 -6.34 8.47 2.83
N PHE A 42 -7.56 7.96 2.84
CA PHE A 42 -8.34 7.75 1.62
C PHE A 42 -8.55 9.05 0.83
N GLY A 43 -8.68 10.17 1.53
CA GLY A 43 -8.86 11.48 0.90
C GLY A 43 -7.72 11.89 -0.01
N GLU A 44 -6.50 11.45 0.28
CA GLU A 44 -5.31 11.77 -0.53
C GLU A 44 -5.38 11.14 -1.92
N VAL A 45 -6.01 9.99 -2.03
CA VAL A 45 -6.13 9.24 -3.29
C VAL A 45 -7.39 9.61 -4.05
N GLY A 46 -8.31 10.34 -3.44
CA GLY A 46 -9.54 10.78 -4.11
C GLY A 46 -10.44 9.63 -4.54
N ILE A 47 -10.59 8.63 -3.69
CA ILE A 47 -11.44 7.47 -3.98
C ILE A 47 -12.89 7.93 -4.14
N ASP A 48 -13.47 7.64 -5.30
CA ASP A 48 -14.86 7.96 -5.61
C ASP A 48 -15.76 6.83 -5.12
N HIS A 49 -16.88 7.21 -4.50
CA HIS A 49 -17.89 6.27 -4.03
C HIS A 49 -18.41 5.35 -5.14
N MET A 50 -18.43 5.81 -6.36
CA MET A 50 -18.88 4.99 -7.49
C MET A 50 -17.92 3.86 -7.84
N LEU A 51 -16.67 3.96 -7.40
CA LEU A 51 -15.66 2.92 -7.62
C LEU A 51 -15.62 1.90 -6.49
N VAL A 52 -16.34 2.13 -5.41
CA VAL A 52 -16.31 1.28 -4.22
C VAL A 52 -17.32 0.14 -4.36
N LYS A 53 -16.86 -1.08 -4.16
CA LYS A 53 -17.71 -2.27 -4.11
C LYS A 53 -18.23 -2.51 -2.70
N SER A 54 -17.37 -2.38 -1.70
CA SER A 54 -17.74 -2.51 -0.29
C SER A 54 -16.75 -1.75 0.58
N SER A 55 -17.14 -1.48 1.81
CA SER A 55 -16.29 -0.75 2.75
C SER A 55 -16.34 -1.44 4.12
N PHE A 56 -15.18 -1.61 4.71
CA PHE A 56 -15.00 -2.09 6.08
C PHE A 56 -14.14 -1.04 6.77
N GLU A 57 -14.51 -0.52 7.88
CA GLU A 57 -13.75 0.49 8.64
C GLU A 57 -12.58 1.15 7.89
N ASP A 58 -11.38 0.59 7.99
CA ASP A 58 -10.16 1.14 7.40
C ASP A 58 -9.78 0.47 6.07
N VAL A 59 -10.67 -0.33 5.50
CA VAL A 59 -10.43 -1.06 4.26
C VAL A 59 -11.58 -0.83 3.30
N VAL A 60 -11.25 -0.47 2.08
CA VAL A 60 -12.23 -0.24 1.01
C VAL A 60 -11.92 -1.20 -0.13
N LEU A 61 -12.89 -2.01 -0.53
CA LEU A 61 -12.78 -2.88 -1.70
C LEU A 61 -13.34 -2.14 -2.92
N LEU A 62 -12.48 -1.92 -3.90
CA LEU A 62 -12.84 -1.24 -5.13
C LEU A 62 -13.41 -2.19 -6.16
N LYS A 63 -14.11 -1.67 -7.16
CA LYS A 63 -14.76 -2.48 -8.20
C LYS A 63 -13.77 -3.31 -9.01
N ASN A 64 -12.53 -2.83 -9.17
CA ASN A 64 -11.50 -3.56 -9.90
C ASN A 64 -10.87 -4.71 -9.08
N GLY A 65 -11.27 -4.86 -7.81
CA GLY A 65 -10.71 -5.88 -6.93
C GLY A 65 -9.53 -5.40 -6.07
N CYS A 66 -9.13 -4.15 -6.20
CA CYS A 66 -8.09 -3.57 -5.37
C CYS A 66 -8.62 -3.30 -3.96
N LEU A 67 -7.82 -3.62 -2.95
CA LEU A 67 -8.13 -3.27 -1.56
C LEU A 67 -7.33 -2.02 -1.22
N CYS A 68 -8.03 -0.94 -0.84
CA CYS A 68 -7.37 0.25 -0.33
C CYS A 68 -7.50 0.28 1.18
N CYS A 69 -6.37 0.41 1.87
CA CYS A 69 -6.31 0.35 3.33
C CYS A 69 -5.64 1.60 3.87
N THR A 70 -6.12 2.12 5.00
CA THR A 70 -5.41 3.16 5.71
C THR A 70 -4.55 2.55 6.81
N ILE A 71 -3.44 3.22 7.13
CA ILE A 71 -2.59 2.79 8.23
C ILE A 71 -3.34 2.95 9.54
N ARG A 72 -3.38 1.86 10.33
CA ARG A 72 -4.04 1.85 11.63
C ARG A 72 -3.00 1.55 12.70
N GLY A 73 -2.69 2.56 13.51
CA GLY A 73 -1.60 2.46 14.45
C GLY A 73 -0.27 2.61 13.74
N ASP A 74 0.42 1.52 13.50
CA ASP A 74 1.64 1.52 12.70
C ASP A 74 1.55 0.52 11.54
N LEU A 75 2.59 0.47 10.73
CA LEU A 75 2.62 -0.40 9.56
C LEU A 75 2.57 -1.88 9.96
N LEU A 76 3.26 -2.26 11.03
CA LEU A 76 3.28 -3.64 11.52
C LEU A 76 1.85 -4.09 11.86
N ASP A 77 1.14 -3.28 12.66
CA ASP A 77 -0.24 -3.59 13.04
C ASP A 77 -1.14 -3.69 11.82
N THR A 78 -0.97 -2.80 10.86
CA THR A 78 -1.79 -2.79 9.64
C THR A 78 -1.58 -4.07 8.83
N LEU A 79 -0.33 -4.47 8.62
CA LEU A 79 -0.01 -5.68 7.86
C LEU A 79 -0.50 -6.95 8.56
N GLU A 80 -0.34 -7.03 9.87
CA GLU A 80 -0.87 -8.16 10.64
C GLU A 80 -2.39 -8.22 10.58
N THR A 81 -3.05 -7.09 10.76
CA THR A 81 -4.50 -7.01 10.74
C THR A 81 -5.05 -7.46 9.39
N LEU A 82 -4.43 -7.04 8.30
CA LEU A 82 -4.84 -7.46 6.95
C LEU A 82 -4.73 -8.98 6.80
N ALA A 83 -3.65 -9.58 7.25
CA ALA A 83 -3.45 -11.01 7.15
C ALA A 83 -4.50 -11.78 7.97
N ILE A 84 -4.78 -11.31 9.18
CA ILE A 84 -5.77 -11.94 10.06
C ILE A 84 -7.16 -11.84 9.46
N ARG A 85 -7.54 -10.68 8.96
CA ARG A 85 -8.86 -10.47 8.35
C ARG A 85 -9.05 -11.31 7.10
N GLU A 86 -7.99 -11.50 6.33
CA GLU A 86 -8.03 -12.39 5.17
C GLU A 86 -8.24 -13.84 5.61
N GLU A 87 -7.52 -14.29 6.63
CA GLU A 87 -7.67 -15.66 7.17
C GLU A 87 -9.06 -15.91 7.71
N GLN A 88 -9.69 -14.90 8.29
CA GLN A 88 -11.04 -14.97 8.81
C GLN A 88 -12.12 -14.83 7.74
N GLY A 89 -11.75 -14.58 6.50
CA GLY A 89 -12.67 -14.40 5.40
C GLY A 89 -13.40 -13.05 5.40
N GLU A 90 -12.95 -12.11 6.21
CA GLU A 90 -13.56 -10.78 6.27
C GLU A 90 -13.24 -9.92 5.06
N ILE A 91 -12.08 -10.13 4.46
CA ILE A 91 -11.67 -9.45 3.24
C ILE A 91 -11.21 -10.48 2.20
N PRO A 92 -11.28 -10.15 0.90
CA PRO A 92 -10.79 -11.05 -0.14
C PRO A 92 -9.28 -11.31 -0.02
N SER A 93 -8.84 -12.41 -0.58
CA SER A 93 -7.41 -12.73 -0.65
C SER A 93 -6.67 -11.71 -1.49
N PHE A 94 -5.46 -11.38 -1.06
CA PHE A 94 -4.59 -10.48 -1.82
C PHE A 94 -3.22 -11.14 -1.98
N SER A 95 -2.59 -10.91 -3.12
CA SER A 95 -1.34 -11.56 -3.48
C SER A 95 -0.12 -10.64 -3.37
N ARG A 96 -0.33 -9.35 -3.25
CA ARG A 96 0.75 -8.36 -3.16
C ARG A 96 0.28 -7.13 -2.39
N VAL A 97 1.24 -6.35 -1.92
CA VAL A 97 0.97 -5.15 -1.13
C VAL A 97 1.76 -3.99 -1.72
N VAL A 98 1.11 -2.84 -1.81
CA VAL A 98 1.75 -1.57 -2.20
C VAL A 98 1.59 -0.63 -1.02
N ILE A 99 2.69 -0.06 -0.56
CA ILE A 99 2.70 0.87 0.59
C ILE A 99 3.12 2.25 0.11
N GLU A 100 2.30 3.25 0.40
CA GLU A 100 2.62 4.64 0.13
C GLU A 100 3.19 5.26 1.40
N THR A 101 4.38 5.84 1.32
CA THR A 101 4.98 6.59 2.42
C THR A 101 4.55 8.05 2.34
N THR A 102 4.55 8.74 3.48
CA THR A 102 4.26 10.17 3.48
C THR A 102 5.38 10.93 2.75
N GLY A 103 5.03 12.04 2.09
CA GLY A 103 5.96 12.80 1.26
C GLY A 103 7.17 13.37 2.00
N LEU A 104 7.09 13.49 3.32
CA LEU A 104 8.19 14.02 4.14
C LEU A 104 8.83 12.95 5.02
N ALA A 105 8.32 11.73 5.00
CA ALA A 105 8.81 10.66 5.87
C ALA A 105 10.08 10.04 5.30
N ASP A 106 11.03 9.77 6.18
CA ASP A 106 12.17 8.93 5.86
C ASP A 106 11.66 7.48 5.72
N PRO A 107 11.88 6.81 4.59
CA PRO A 107 11.42 5.44 4.41
C PRO A 107 12.22 4.40 5.19
N ALA A 108 13.36 4.75 5.76
CA ALA A 108 14.25 3.80 6.41
C ALA A 108 13.57 2.97 7.52
N PRO A 109 12.79 3.56 8.44
CA PRO A 109 12.11 2.75 9.47
C PRO A 109 11.13 1.73 8.89
N ILE A 110 10.41 2.10 7.84
CA ILE A 110 9.48 1.20 7.15
C ILE A 110 10.25 0.05 6.51
N LEU A 111 11.35 0.35 5.83
CA LEU A 111 12.19 -0.66 5.18
C LEU A 111 12.78 -1.62 6.20
N GLN A 112 13.23 -1.11 7.36
CA GLN A 112 13.75 -1.95 8.43
C GLN A 112 12.67 -2.92 8.94
N THR A 113 11.47 -2.43 9.18
CA THR A 113 10.35 -3.27 9.61
C THR A 113 10.09 -4.40 8.62
N LEU A 114 10.07 -4.07 7.33
CA LEU A 114 9.79 -5.05 6.27
C LEU A 114 10.91 -6.09 6.12
N MET A 115 12.14 -5.74 6.46
CA MET A 115 13.30 -6.61 6.24
C MET A 115 13.69 -7.41 7.47
N ILE A 116 13.40 -6.93 8.66
CA ILE A 116 13.94 -7.48 9.90
C ILE A 116 12.88 -8.07 10.82
N ASP A 117 11.68 -7.48 10.86
CA ASP A 117 10.65 -7.92 11.80
C ASP A 117 10.23 -9.36 11.54
N PRO A 118 10.35 -10.27 12.52
CA PRO A 118 10.05 -11.69 12.31
C PRO A 118 8.60 -11.97 11.91
N ILE A 119 7.65 -11.18 12.42
CA ILE A 119 6.23 -11.36 12.13
C ILE A 119 5.96 -11.00 10.68
N ILE A 120 6.54 -9.89 10.22
CA ILE A 120 6.38 -9.41 8.85
C ILE A 120 7.11 -10.33 7.86
N THR A 121 8.36 -10.68 8.15
CA THR A 121 9.18 -11.46 7.21
C THR A 121 8.69 -12.89 7.03
N GLU A 122 7.84 -13.37 7.93
CA GLU A 122 7.19 -14.66 7.78
C GLU A 122 6.15 -14.66 6.64
N ARG A 123 5.46 -13.54 6.43
CA ARG A 123 4.34 -13.43 5.49
C ARG A 123 4.62 -12.56 4.27
N TYR A 124 5.57 -11.65 4.39
CA TYR A 124 5.82 -10.62 3.38
C TYR A 124 7.30 -10.55 3.02
N VAL A 125 7.61 -10.09 1.82
CA VAL A 125 8.97 -9.85 1.37
C VAL A 125 9.03 -8.53 0.60
N LEU A 126 9.99 -7.67 0.96
CA LEU A 126 10.20 -6.43 0.22
C LEU A 126 10.70 -6.76 -1.17
N ASN A 127 9.94 -6.37 -2.20
CA ASN A 127 10.27 -6.62 -3.59
C ASN A 127 10.99 -5.42 -4.23
N SER A 128 10.42 -4.24 -4.11
CA SER A 128 10.99 -3.06 -4.74
C SER A 128 10.54 -1.77 -4.08
N ILE A 129 11.30 -0.71 -4.36
CA ILE A 129 11.02 0.64 -3.91
C ILE A 129 10.90 1.51 -5.15
N VAL A 130 9.78 2.22 -5.27
CA VAL A 130 9.53 3.14 -6.38
C VAL A 130 9.60 4.56 -5.83
N THR A 131 10.49 5.38 -6.38
CA THR A 131 10.63 6.77 -5.97
C THR A 131 10.09 7.67 -7.04
N THR A 132 9.14 8.55 -6.68
CA THR A 132 8.61 9.55 -7.59
C THR A 132 9.46 10.82 -7.49
N ILE A 133 9.75 11.43 -8.62
CA ILE A 133 10.56 12.64 -8.73
C ILE A 133 9.79 13.68 -9.51
N ASP A 134 9.73 14.92 -8.97
CA ASP A 134 9.12 16.04 -9.68
C ASP A 134 10.04 16.43 -10.86
N SER A 135 9.52 16.32 -12.08
CA SER A 135 10.27 16.60 -13.29
C SER A 135 10.74 18.07 -13.40
N VAL A 136 10.09 18.99 -12.69
CA VAL A 136 10.44 20.41 -12.70
C VAL A 136 11.50 20.72 -11.65
N ASN A 137 11.39 20.14 -10.45
CA ASN A 137 12.25 20.41 -9.30
C ASN A 137 13.09 19.21 -8.89
N GLY A 138 13.15 18.16 -9.72
CA GLY A 138 13.78 16.91 -9.36
C GLY A 138 15.24 17.03 -8.93
N LEU A 139 16.03 17.88 -9.60
CA LEU A 139 17.43 18.08 -9.26
C LEU A 139 17.60 18.72 -7.88
N ALA A 140 16.68 19.58 -7.48
CA ALA A 140 16.71 20.20 -6.16
C ALA A 140 16.29 19.22 -5.05
N GLN A 141 15.54 18.17 -5.41
CA GLN A 141 15.07 17.14 -4.48
C GLN A 141 16.08 16.00 -4.31
N LEU A 142 16.97 15.86 -5.25
CA LEU A 142 18.03 14.86 -5.19
C LEU A 142 19.18 15.36 -4.32
#